data_a794a994e6514e0d9381885fc5360a12
#
_entry.id   a794a994e6514e0d9381885fc5360a12
#
_cell.length_a   1.000
_cell.length_b   1.000
_cell.length_c   1.000
_cell.angle_alpha   90.00
_cell.angle_beta   90.00
_cell.angle_gamma   90.00
#
_symmetry.space_group_name_H-M   'P 1'
#
loop_
_entity.id
_entity.type
_entity.pdbx_description
1 polymer ?
#
loop_
_entity_poly.entity_id
_entity_poly.type
_entity_poly.pdbx_seq_one_letter_code
_entity_poly.pdbx_strand_id
1 'polypeptide(L)'
;VSEAVNPIYRSMLDCYTSNLNLELVTIPHTDGKTDLERLTAAIDDQTAAIIVQNPNFFGAINDFTELFATAQKHKVLSILSTYPLLQSVLKTPGAMGADIAVAEGQSLGLPLAFGGPYLGVFACRKKLVRQMPGRVVGRTKDADGKTGYTLTLQTREQHIRRQKATSNICSNQALCALQAIIYMSLLGPEGMTRTASTCIERAHYAAQRFCALPGVEMVNTAPFGNEFAVRLPCKAYDLINRLLPKGYVPGFPLGRYYENMDDCLLVAVTEKTEPADIGIMAEMVGGAL
;
A
#
# COMPACT_ATOMS: atom_id res chain seq x y z
N VAL A 1 1.15 -10.90 10.66
CA VAL A 1 1.00 -10.15 9.40
C VAL A 1 0.16 -10.94 8.41
N SER A 2 -0.74 -10.28 7.66
CA SER A 2 -1.45 -10.93 6.56
C SER A 2 -0.49 -11.23 5.40
N GLU A 3 -0.58 -12.42 4.82
CA GLU A 3 0.17 -12.78 3.62
C GLU A 3 -0.22 -11.93 2.39
N ALA A 4 -1.44 -11.36 2.40
CA ALA A 4 -1.91 -10.42 1.38
C ALA A 4 -1.29 -9.00 1.48
N VAL A 5 -0.40 -8.74 2.44
CA VAL A 5 0.48 -7.56 2.45
C VAL A 5 1.56 -7.74 1.38
N ASN A 6 1.94 -6.65 0.72
CA ASN A 6 3.00 -6.65 -0.30
C ASN A 6 4.20 -7.49 0.17
N PRO A 7 4.64 -8.49 -0.62
CA PRO A 7 5.69 -9.43 -0.23
C PRO A 7 7.03 -8.75 0.06
N ILE A 8 7.34 -7.64 -0.62
CA ILE A 8 8.55 -6.86 -0.32
C ILE A 8 8.45 -6.23 1.07
N TYR A 9 7.28 -5.73 1.46
CA TYR A 9 7.08 -5.17 2.81
C TYR A 9 7.21 -6.26 3.88
N ARG A 10 6.71 -7.47 3.62
CA ARG A 10 6.88 -8.62 4.53
C ARG A 10 8.35 -9.00 4.67
N SER A 11 9.11 -9.06 3.56
CA SER A 11 10.56 -9.31 3.60
C SER A 11 11.31 -8.22 4.36
N MET A 12 10.90 -6.95 4.23
CA MET A 12 11.50 -5.86 4.99
C MET A 12 11.19 -5.96 6.48
N LEU A 13 9.96 -6.34 6.85
CA LEU A 13 9.60 -6.59 8.25
C LEU A 13 10.46 -7.71 8.83
N ASP A 14 10.59 -8.83 8.15
CA ASP A 14 11.43 -9.94 8.56
C ASP A 14 12.89 -9.50 8.76
N CYS A 15 13.45 -8.80 7.77
CA CYS A 15 14.81 -8.27 7.85
C CYS A 15 15.04 -7.35 9.07
N TYR A 16 14.11 -6.43 9.33
CA TYR A 16 14.26 -5.50 10.45
C TYR A 16 13.95 -6.09 11.82
N THR A 17 13.16 -7.16 11.88
CA THR A 17 12.80 -7.81 13.15
C THR A 17 13.64 -9.03 13.49
N SER A 18 14.42 -9.57 12.55
CA SER A 18 15.22 -10.79 12.70
C SER A 18 16.17 -10.80 13.90
N ASN A 19 16.67 -9.63 14.33
CA ASN A 19 17.55 -9.47 15.48
C ASN A 19 16.81 -9.02 16.75
N LEU A 20 15.49 -8.94 16.71
CA LEU A 20 14.66 -8.60 17.84
C LEU A 20 14.01 -9.86 18.41
N ASN A 21 13.64 -9.81 19.69
CA ASN A 21 12.86 -10.91 20.28
C ASN A 21 11.38 -10.80 19.85
N LEU A 22 11.15 -10.89 18.54
CA LEU A 22 9.85 -10.81 17.88
C LEU A 22 9.72 -11.95 16.88
N GLU A 23 8.60 -12.64 16.91
CA GLU A 23 8.21 -13.63 15.90
C GLU A 23 7.26 -12.99 14.89
N LEU A 24 7.57 -13.11 13.61
CA LEU A 24 6.71 -12.63 12.53
C LEU A 24 5.82 -13.78 12.02
N VAL A 25 4.63 -13.90 12.58
CA VAL A 25 3.64 -14.90 12.16
C VAL A 25 2.92 -14.40 10.91
N THR A 26 3.02 -15.15 9.81
CA THR A 26 2.32 -14.86 8.55
C THR A 26 1.03 -15.65 8.47
N ILE A 27 -0.11 -14.96 8.33
CA ILE A 27 -1.43 -15.56 8.18
C ILE A 27 -1.75 -15.67 6.69
N PRO A 28 -1.96 -16.89 6.15
CA PRO A 28 -2.21 -17.13 4.74
C PRO A 28 -3.42 -16.36 4.21
N HIS A 29 -3.35 -15.98 2.93
CA HIS A 29 -4.50 -15.46 2.20
C HIS A 29 -5.41 -16.59 1.70
N THR A 30 -6.65 -16.28 1.35
CA THR A 30 -7.57 -17.19 0.66
C THR A 30 -7.94 -16.57 -0.69
N ASP A 31 -7.46 -17.16 -1.78
CA ASP A 31 -7.65 -16.67 -3.16
C ASP A 31 -7.36 -15.17 -3.31
N GLY A 32 -6.21 -14.72 -2.81
CA GLY A 32 -5.81 -13.31 -2.86
C GLY A 32 -6.59 -12.38 -1.91
N LYS A 33 -7.51 -12.90 -1.09
CA LYS A 33 -8.23 -12.12 -0.07
C LYS A 33 -7.56 -12.26 1.29
N THR A 34 -7.57 -11.19 2.05
CA THR A 34 -7.15 -11.22 3.46
C THR A 34 -8.11 -12.08 4.26
N ASP A 35 -7.60 -13.11 4.95
CA ASP A 35 -8.39 -13.98 5.81
C ASP A 35 -8.62 -13.34 7.18
N LEU A 36 -9.76 -12.67 7.34
CA LEU A 36 -10.10 -11.94 8.57
C LEU A 36 -10.36 -12.86 9.75
N GLU A 37 -10.91 -14.06 9.51
CA GLU A 37 -11.22 -15.02 10.56
C GLU A 37 -9.93 -15.56 11.17
N ARG A 38 -8.98 -16.01 10.33
CA ARG A 38 -7.68 -16.50 10.80
C ARG A 38 -6.86 -15.40 11.46
N LEU A 39 -6.89 -14.17 10.93
CA LEU A 39 -6.21 -13.03 11.55
C LEU A 39 -6.79 -12.74 12.93
N THR A 40 -8.11 -12.78 13.08
CA THR A 40 -8.78 -12.55 14.35
C THR A 40 -8.46 -13.67 15.35
N ALA A 41 -8.47 -14.93 14.91
CA ALA A 41 -8.16 -16.10 15.74
C ALA A 41 -6.69 -16.15 16.20
N ALA A 42 -5.78 -15.50 15.45
CA ALA A 42 -4.36 -15.43 15.79
C ALA A 42 -4.01 -14.32 16.81
N ILE A 43 -5.01 -13.52 17.24
CA ILE A 43 -4.80 -12.49 18.25
C ILE A 43 -4.84 -13.12 19.65
N ASP A 44 -3.74 -13.01 20.38
CA ASP A 44 -3.59 -13.49 21.75
C ASP A 44 -2.84 -12.50 22.65
N ASP A 45 -2.55 -12.90 23.88
CA ASP A 45 -1.85 -12.06 24.88
C ASP A 45 -0.36 -11.83 24.54
N GLN A 46 0.21 -12.59 23.61
CA GLN A 46 1.58 -12.43 23.14
C GLN A 46 1.66 -11.57 21.86
N THR A 47 0.51 -11.27 21.26
CA THR A 47 0.45 -10.50 20.02
C THR A 47 0.76 -9.01 20.28
N ALA A 48 1.84 -8.49 19.72
CA ALA A 48 2.20 -7.08 19.84
C ALA A 48 1.45 -6.19 18.84
N ALA A 49 1.31 -6.67 17.59
CA ALA A 49 0.66 -5.91 16.52
C ALA A 49 0.08 -6.84 15.44
N ILE A 50 -0.95 -6.34 14.76
CA ILE A 50 -1.44 -6.92 13.48
C ILE A 50 -1.12 -5.96 12.35
N ILE A 51 -0.73 -6.51 11.19
CA ILE A 51 -0.37 -5.74 10.01
C ILE A 51 -1.20 -6.25 8.83
N VAL A 52 -1.95 -5.35 8.21
CA VAL A 52 -2.77 -5.59 7.02
C VAL A 52 -2.56 -4.50 5.98
N GLN A 53 -3.05 -4.73 4.75
CA GLN A 53 -2.95 -3.75 3.65
C GLN A 53 -4.31 -3.56 2.98
N ASN A 54 -4.63 -2.31 2.59
CA ASN A 54 -5.89 -1.97 1.92
C ASN A 54 -5.70 -0.87 0.84
N PRO A 55 -5.98 -1.12 -0.43
CA PRO A 55 -6.18 -2.45 -1.01
C PRO A 55 -4.99 -3.38 -0.74
N ASN A 56 -5.22 -4.68 -0.66
CA ASN A 56 -4.15 -5.63 -0.44
C ASN A 56 -3.30 -5.83 -1.72
N PHE A 57 -2.27 -6.68 -1.68
CA PHE A 57 -1.35 -6.87 -2.82
C PHE A 57 -2.03 -7.50 -4.05
N PHE A 58 -3.20 -8.10 -3.91
CA PHE A 58 -4.00 -8.65 -5.02
C PHE A 58 -5.07 -7.66 -5.51
N GLY A 59 -5.07 -6.44 -4.98
CA GLY A 59 -6.03 -5.38 -5.30
C GLY A 59 -7.31 -5.39 -4.46
N ALA A 60 -7.57 -6.43 -3.68
CA ALA A 60 -8.80 -6.59 -2.92
C ALA A 60 -8.94 -5.56 -1.78
N ILE A 61 -10.16 -5.01 -1.65
CA ILE A 61 -10.53 -4.03 -0.63
C ILE A 61 -11.26 -4.74 0.51
N ASN A 62 -10.89 -4.41 1.74
CA ASN A 62 -11.51 -4.93 2.96
C ASN A 62 -11.92 -3.79 3.91
N ASP A 63 -12.94 -4.01 4.73
CA ASP A 63 -13.20 -3.21 5.94
C ASP A 63 -12.62 -3.93 7.16
N PHE A 64 -11.61 -3.33 7.78
CA PHE A 64 -10.92 -3.89 8.93
C PHE A 64 -11.47 -3.38 10.27
N THR A 65 -12.62 -2.74 10.30
CA THR A 65 -13.17 -2.09 11.51
C THR A 65 -13.33 -3.08 12.66
N GLU A 66 -13.92 -4.24 12.41
CA GLU A 66 -14.15 -5.26 13.44
C GLU A 66 -12.85 -5.92 13.91
N LEU A 67 -11.91 -6.20 12.98
CA LEU A 67 -10.59 -6.71 13.31
C LEU A 67 -9.83 -5.75 14.22
N PHE A 68 -9.84 -4.46 13.90
CA PHE A 68 -9.15 -3.44 14.70
C PHE A 68 -9.83 -3.21 16.05
N ALA A 69 -11.15 -3.30 16.12
CA ALA A 69 -11.87 -3.25 17.39
C ALA A 69 -11.50 -4.45 18.30
N THR A 70 -11.33 -5.64 17.72
CA THR A 70 -10.87 -6.83 18.45
C THR A 70 -9.42 -6.66 18.90
N ALA A 71 -8.52 -6.25 18.03
CA ALA A 71 -7.12 -5.96 18.39
C ALA A 71 -7.03 -4.96 19.56
N GLN A 72 -7.84 -3.91 19.53
CA GLN A 72 -7.88 -2.91 20.60
C GLN A 72 -8.32 -3.49 21.96
N LYS A 73 -9.28 -4.40 21.98
CA LYS A 73 -9.70 -5.10 23.23
C LYS A 73 -8.56 -5.89 23.85
N HIS A 74 -7.71 -6.50 23.03
CA HIS A 74 -6.52 -7.24 23.45
C HIS A 74 -5.28 -6.37 23.63
N LYS A 75 -5.39 -5.03 23.48
CA LYS A 75 -4.26 -4.06 23.54
C LYS A 75 -3.19 -4.28 22.45
N VAL A 76 -3.55 -4.94 21.37
CA VAL A 76 -2.74 -5.21 20.20
C VAL A 76 -2.78 -3.98 19.28
N LEU A 77 -1.63 -3.54 18.77
CA LEU A 77 -1.57 -2.42 17.83
C LEU A 77 -2.05 -2.85 16.44
N SER A 78 -2.86 -1.99 15.81
CA SER A 78 -3.32 -2.19 14.44
C SER A 78 -2.56 -1.29 13.47
N ILE A 79 -1.88 -1.91 12.50
CA ILE A 79 -1.09 -1.23 11.47
C ILE A 79 -1.71 -1.50 10.11
N LEU A 80 -2.11 -0.43 9.41
CA LEU A 80 -2.67 -0.50 8.06
C LEU A 80 -1.72 0.11 7.05
N SER A 81 -1.20 -0.72 6.15
CA SER A 81 -0.57 -0.24 4.91
C SER A 81 -1.66 0.15 3.92
N THR A 82 -1.53 1.31 3.26
CA THR A 82 -2.59 1.83 2.40
C THR A 82 -2.04 2.49 1.14
N TYR A 83 -2.87 2.61 0.12
CA TYR A 83 -2.56 3.38 -1.08
C TYR A 83 -3.12 4.79 -0.92
N PRO A 84 -2.27 5.84 -0.87
CA PRO A 84 -2.70 7.17 -0.41
C PRO A 84 -3.77 7.80 -1.30
N LEU A 85 -3.66 7.65 -2.63
CA LEU A 85 -4.59 8.25 -3.57
C LEU A 85 -6.02 7.75 -3.35
N LEU A 86 -6.20 6.46 -3.11
CA LEU A 86 -7.52 5.86 -2.89
C LEU A 86 -8.15 6.24 -1.54
N GLN A 87 -7.40 6.87 -0.63
CA GLN A 87 -7.97 7.31 0.65
C GLN A 87 -8.99 8.45 0.51
N SER A 88 -9.06 9.09 -0.67
CA SER A 88 -10.10 10.07 -1.01
C SER A 88 -11.48 9.44 -1.29
N VAL A 89 -11.54 8.14 -1.55
CA VAL A 89 -12.77 7.40 -1.89
C VAL A 89 -13.04 6.17 -1.02
N LEU A 90 -12.02 5.66 -0.32
CA LEU A 90 -12.15 4.53 0.59
C LEU A 90 -12.31 4.98 2.05
N LYS A 91 -12.83 4.09 2.88
CA LYS A 91 -12.84 4.27 4.32
C LYS A 91 -11.41 4.40 4.83
N THR A 92 -11.09 5.49 5.50
CA THR A 92 -9.73 5.79 5.92
C THR A 92 -9.25 4.89 7.07
N PRO A 93 -7.92 4.68 7.24
CA PRO A 93 -7.37 3.93 8.37
C PRO A 93 -7.89 4.42 9.73
N GLY A 94 -7.95 5.73 9.93
CA GLY A 94 -8.48 6.33 11.15
C GLY A 94 -9.96 6.02 11.39
N ALA A 95 -10.79 6.01 10.34
CA ALA A 95 -12.20 5.67 10.42
C ALA A 95 -12.43 4.17 10.70
N MET A 96 -11.53 3.30 10.23
CA MET A 96 -11.53 1.88 10.59
C MET A 96 -11.02 1.62 12.01
N GLY A 97 -10.34 2.59 12.63
CA GLY A 97 -9.82 2.45 13.98
C GLY A 97 -8.35 2.04 14.07
N ALA A 98 -7.58 2.08 12.99
CA ALA A 98 -6.15 1.79 13.00
C ALA A 98 -5.38 2.66 13.99
N ASP A 99 -4.35 2.10 14.64
CA ASP A 99 -3.43 2.85 15.50
C ASP A 99 -2.33 3.53 14.67
N ILE A 100 -1.87 2.87 13.61
CA ILE A 100 -0.82 3.34 12.71
C ILE A 100 -1.27 3.11 11.28
N ALA A 101 -1.06 4.11 10.43
CA ALA A 101 -1.20 4.00 8.99
C ALA A 101 0.14 4.31 8.32
N VAL A 102 0.52 3.47 7.35
CA VAL A 102 1.73 3.66 6.54
C VAL A 102 1.38 3.58 5.06
N ALA A 103 2.12 4.32 4.25
CA ALA A 103 1.94 4.28 2.81
C ALA A 103 3.22 4.68 2.08
N GLU A 104 3.31 4.29 0.82
CA GLU A 104 4.26 4.83 -0.15
C GLU A 104 3.55 5.93 -0.95
N GLY A 105 4.15 7.12 -0.99
CA GLY A 105 3.52 8.34 -1.50
C GLY A 105 3.85 8.68 -2.95
N GLN A 106 4.42 7.79 -3.74
CA GLN A 106 4.77 8.04 -5.15
C GLN A 106 3.56 8.53 -5.96
N SER A 107 2.37 7.97 -5.71
CA SER A 107 1.12 8.36 -6.37
C SER A 107 0.65 9.80 -6.08
N LEU A 108 1.28 10.47 -5.13
CA LEU A 108 1.00 11.88 -4.81
C LEU A 108 1.84 12.85 -5.68
N GLY A 109 1.91 12.58 -6.98
CA GLY A 109 2.52 13.46 -7.98
C GLY A 109 4.03 13.28 -8.16
N LEU A 110 4.64 12.19 -7.66
CA LEU A 110 6.04 11.90 -7.92
C LEU A 110 6.20 11.06 -9.18
N PRO A 111 7.27 11.27 -9.97
CA PRO A 111 7.58 10.41 -11.10
C PRO A 111 8.04 9.02 -10.64
N LEU A 112 7.98 8.03 -11.54
CA LEU A 112 8.63 6.74 -11.31
C LEU A 112 10.15 6.95 -11.26
N ALA A 113 10.79 6.52 -10.18
CA ALA A 113 12.21 6.73 -9.93
C ALA A 113 13.03 5.42 -9.98
N PHE A 114 12.42 4.29 -10.35
CA PHE A 114 13.09 2.99 -10.56
C PHE A 114 14.04 2.58 -9.43
N GLY A 115 13.62 2.75 -8.19
CA GLY A 115 14.42 2.42 -6.99
C GLY A 115 14.66 3.60 -6.05
N GLY A 116 14.08 4.74 -6.31
CA GLY A 116 14.09 5.89 -5.42
C GLY A 116 14.59 7.20 -6.04
N PRO A 117 14.43 8.34 -5.34
CA PRO A 117 13.80 8.44 -4.02
C PRO A 117 12.26 8.38 -4.11
N TYR A 118 11.64 7.74 -3.12
CA TYR A 118 10.18 7.73 -2.93
C TYR A 118 9.79 8.48 -1.64
N LEU A 119 8.50 8.49 -1.31
CA LEU A 119 7.98 9.23 -0.18
C LEU A 119 7.28 8.29 0.81
N GLY A 120 7.86 8.11 1.99
CA GLY A 120 7.17 7.44 3.10
C GLY A 120 6.09 8.34 3.71
N VAL A 121 4.88 7.80 3.83
CA VAL A 121 3.78 8.42 4.56
C VAL A 121 3.55 7.63 5.84
N PHE A 122 3.55 8.32 6.98
CA PHE A 122 3.37 7.72 8.29
C PHE A 122 2.40 8.56 9.12
N ALA A 123 1.37 7.93 9.65
CA ALA A 123 0.41 8.55 10.57
C ALA A 123 0.15 7.62 11.76
N CYS A 124 -0.07 8.17 12.93
CA CYS A 124 -0.41 7.39 14.11
C CYS A 124 -1.39 8.14 15.03
N ARG A 125 -2.03 7.41 15.93
CA ARG A 125 -2.83 8.01 16.99
C ARG A 125 -1.96 8.86 17.93
N LYS A 126 -2.54 9.93 18.47
CA LYS A 126 -1.85 10.89 19.35
C LYS A 126 -1.11 10.21 20.53
N LYS A 127 -1.64 9.11 21.07
CA LYS A 127 -0.99 8.35 22.16
C LYS A 127 0.40 7.81 21.79
N LEU A 128 0.66 7.60 20.48
CA LEU A 128 1.91 7.03 19.96
C LEU A 128 2.89 8.09 19.42
N VAL A 129 2.54 9.37 19.41
CA VAL A 129 3.35 10.43 18.78
C VAL A 129 4.78 10.52 19.34
N ARG A 130 4.99 10.17 20.62
CA ARG A 130 6.31 10.18 21.25
C ARG A 130 7.22 9.02 20.80
N GLN A 131 6.63 7.99 20.16
CA GLN A 131 7.34 6.82 19.64
C GLN A 131 7.44 6.87 18.11
N MET A 132 6.74 7.82 17.48
CA MET A 132 6.73 7.99 16.04
C MET A 132 8.13 8.31 15.50
N PRO A 133 8.64 7.63 14.45
CA PRO A 133 9.90 7.98 13.82
C PRO A 133 9.79 9.31 13.04
N GLY A 134 10.96 9.90 12.74
CA GLY A 134 11.06 11.11 11.93
C GLY A 134 10.85 12.41 12.73
N ARG A 135 11.05 13.52 12.05
CA ARG A 135 10.93 14.87 12.61
C ARG A 135 9.48 15.30 12.66
N VAL A 136 9.08 15.89 13.79
CA VAL A 136 7.73 16.43 13.98
C VAL A 136 7.82 17.95 14.17
N VAL A 137 7.14 18.68 13.29
CA VAL A 137 7.06 20.14 13.34
C VAL A 137 5.76 20.55 14.03
N GLY A 138 5.89 21.44 15.02
CA GLY A 138 4.77 22.06 15.72
C GLY A 138 4.52 23.49 15.24
N ARG A 139 3.25 23.88 15.16
CA ARG A 139 2.86 25.27 14.97
C ARG A 139 2.82 25.97 16.32
N THR A 140 3.47 27.12 16.44
CA THR A 140 3.53 27.94 17.65
C THR A 140 3.34 29.42 17.29
N LYS A 141 3.45 30.31 18.28
CA LYS A 141 3.53 31.76 18.09
C LYS A 141 4.90 32.25 18.57
N ASP A 142 5.44 33.25 17.88
CA ASP A 142 6.63 33.97 18.31
C ASP A 142 6.30 35.00 19.41
N ALA A 143 7.29 35.77 19.82
CA ALA A 143 7.15 36.79 20.85
C ALA A 143 6.17 37.91 20.45
N ASP A 144 5.99 38.14 19.15
CA ASP A 144 5.08 39.17 18.60
C ASP A 144 3.67 38.59 18.32
N GLY A 145 3.42 37.31 18.67
CA GLY A 145 2.14 36.64 18.44
C GLY A 145 1.93 36.15 16.99
N LYS A 146 2.93 36.22 16.11
CA LYS A 146 2.88 35.71 14.76
C LYS A 146 3.04 34.21 14.74
N THR A 147 2.38 33.54 13.76
CA THR A 147 2.52 32.10 13.58
C THR A 147 3.94 31.74 13.17
N GLY A 148 4.55 30.85 13.92
CA GLY A 148 5.86 30.26 13.63
C GLY A 148 5.80 28.73 13.63
N TYR A 149 6.84 28.08 13.15
CA TYR A 149 6.99 26.63 13.13
C TYR A 149 8.32 26.25 13.75
N THR A 150 8.31 25.18 14.56
CA THR A 150 9.50 24.69 15.23
C THR A 150 9.53 23.17 15.28
N LEU A 151 10.74 22.60 15.32
CA LEU A 151 10.91 21.18 15.59
C LEU A 151 10.48 20.87 17.02
N THR A 152 9.65 19.84 17.16
CA THR A 152 9.16 19.37 18.46
C THR A 152 9.63 17.96 18.75
N LEU A 153 9.51 17.52 20.00
CA LEU A 153 9.88 16.16 20.45
C LEU A 153 11.31 15.75 20.05
N GLN A 154 12.24 16.70 19.98
CA GLN A 154 13.62 16.48 19.52
C GLN A 154 14.41 15.52 20.40
N THR A 155 14.02 15.34 21.67
CA THR A 155 14.70 14.45 22.63
C THR A 155 14.73 12.99 22.21
N ARG A 156 13.91 12.56 21.23
CA ARG A 156 13.90 11.20 20.66
C ARG A 156 14.75 11.08 19.39
N GLU A 157 15.29 12.20 18.89
CA GLU A 157 16.03 12.28 17.65
C GLU A 157 17.51 11.91 17.81
N GLN A 158 18.13 11.52 16.69
CA GLN A 158 19.49 11.02 16.61
C GLN A 158 20.55 12.02 17.11
N HIS A 159 20.39 13.31 16.83
CA HIS A 159 21.35 14.35 17.26
C HIS A 159 21.40 14.54 18.78
N ILE A 160 20.39 14.05 19.52
CA ILE A 160 20.35 14.06 20.99
C ILE A 160 20.61 12.66 21.55
N ARG A 161 19.87 11.67 21.12
CA ARG A 161 19.91 10.31 21.68
C ARG A 161 20.99 9.42 21.09
N ARG A 162 21.59 9.80 19.95
CA ARG A 162 22.59 9.01 19.22
C ARG A 162 22.07 7.61 18.92
N GLN A 163 22.81 6.56 19.31
CA GLN A 163 22.41 5.15 19.09
C GLN A 163 21.13 4.74 19.83
N LYS A 164 20.66 5.53 20.79
CA LYS A 164 19.41 5.30 21.54
C LYS A 164 18.21 6.03 20.94
N ALA A 165 18.35 6.64 19.76
CA ALA A 165 17.25 7.31 19.08
C ALA A 165 16.17 6.30 18.68
N THR A 166 14.92 6.77 18.59
CA THR A 166 13.81 5.96 18.09
C THR A 166 14.04 5.52 16.64
N SER A 167 14.66 6.38 15.83
CA SER A 167 15.08 6.07 14.45
C SER A 167 16.50 6.57 14.23
N ASN A 168 17.33 5.77 13.55
CA ASN A 168 18.68 6.11 13.13
C ASN A 168 18.76 6.47 11.63
N ILE A 169 17.63 6.77 10.98
CA ILE A 169 17.57 7.28 9.62
C ILE A 169 18.01 8.74 9.63
N CYS A 170 19.09 9.05 8.93
CA CYS A 170 19.74 10.36 8.97
C CYS A 170 18.97 11.43 8.21
N SER A 171 18.49 11.12 7.00
CA SER A 171 17.82 12.06 6.11
C SER A 171 16.41 11.62 5.77
N ASN A 172 15.59 12.58 5.36
CA ASN A 172 14.24 12.36 4.89
C ASN A 172 14.11 12.81 3.43
N GLN A 173 12.98 12.54 2.83
CA GLN A 173 12.65 12.91 1.46
C GLN A 173 11.88 14.25 1.43
N ALA A 174 12.46 15.32 1.99
CA ALA A 174 11.80 16.61 2.14
C ALA A 174 11.35 17.20 0.79
N LEU A 175 12.16 17.05 -0.28
CA LEU A 175 11.80 17.52 -1.61
C LEU A 175 10.61 16.74 -2.19
N CYS A 176 10.59 15.43 -2.03
CA CYS A 176 9.44 14.59 -2.42
C CYS A 176 8.19 14.96 -1.63
N ALA A 177 8.33 15.23 -0.32
CA ALA A 177 7.22 15.69 0.52
C ALA A 177 6.66 17.04 0.04
N LEU A 178 7.55 17.98 -0.33
CA LEU A 178 7.15 19.27 -0.90
C LEU A 178 6.40 19.09 -2.22
N GLN A 179 6.89 18.25 -3.12
CA GLN A 179 6.22 17.93 -4.38
C GLN A 179 4.81 17.33 -4.15
N ALA A 180 4.68 16.39 -3.22
CA ALA A 180 3.39 15.80 -2.88
C ALA A 180 2.42 16.84 -2.27
N ILE A 181 2.89 17.76 -1.43
CA ILE A 181 2.08 18.85 -0.89
C ILE A 181 1.58 19.78 -2.00
N ILE A 182 2.46 20.15 -2.95
CA ILE A 182 2.08 20.98 -4.11
C ILE A 182 1.03 20.26 -4.95
N TYR A 183 1.24 18.98 -5.28
CA TYR A 183 0.30 18.15 -6.03
C TYR A 183 -1.09 18.11 -5.36
N MET A 184 -1.15 17.75 -4.09
CA MET A 184 -2.40 17.69 -3.34
C MET A 184 -3.08 19.08 -3.23
N SER A 185 -2.30 20.14 -3.09
CA SER A 185 -2.83 21.52 -3.01
C SER A 185 -3.42 21.99 -4.33
N LEU A 186 -2.81 21.61 -5.46
CA LEU A 186 -3.30 21.94 -6.79
C LEU A 186 -4.57 21.18 -7.14
N LEU A 187 -4.65 19.88 -6.81
CA LEU A 187 -5.82 19.06 -7.08
C LEU A 187 -7.00 19.39 -6.14
N GLY A 188 -6.70 19.67 -4.88
CA GLY A 188 -7.71 19.82 -3.84
C GLY A 188 -8.51 18.53 -3.61
N PRO A 189 -9.52 18.54 -2.73
CA PRO A 189 -10.33 17.35 -2.41
C PRO A 189 -11.05 16.77 -3.63
N GLU A 190 -11.62 17.62 -4.47
CA GLU A 190 -12.36 17.20 -5.67
C GLU A 190 -11.43 16.55 -6.72
N GLY A 191 -10.27 17.15 -6.97
CA GLY A 191 -9.28 16.61 -7.90
C GLY A 191 -8.74 15.26 -7.43
N MET A 192 -8.42 15.12 -6.13
CA MET A 192 -7.99 13.85 -5.54
C MET A 192 -9.06 12.75 -5.71
N THR A 193 -10.32 13.07 -5.39
CA THR A 193 -11.44 12.13 -5.54
C THR A 193 -11.65 11.75 -7.01
N ARG A 194 -11.61 12.72 -7.93
CA ARG A 194 -11.74 12.45 -9.37
C ARG A 194 -10.63 11.54 -9.88
N THR A 195 -9.37 11.81 -9.50
CA THR A 195 -8.22 11.00 -9.89
C THR A 195 -8.37 9.55 -9.39
N ALA A 196 -8.73 9.37 -8.11
CA ALA A 196 -8.96 8.05 -7.53
C ALA A 196 -10.10 7.30 -8.23
N SER A 197 -11.24 7.97 -8.48
CA SER A 197 -12.39 7.38 -9.19
C SER A 197 -12.01 6.97 -10.61
N THR A 198 -11.26 7.82 -11.34
CA THR A 198 -10.77 7.49 -12.68
C THR A 198 -9.88 6.26 -12.68
N CYS A 199 -8.97 6.12 -11.69
CA CYS A 199 -8.15 4.91 -11.55
C CYS A 199 -9.02 3.66 -11.37
N ILE A 200 -10.02 3.71 -10.50
CA ILE A 200 -10.94 2.60 -10.24
C ILE A 200 -11.75 2.26 -11.49
N GLU A 201 -12.37 3.25 -12.13
CA GLU A 201 -13.18 3.05 -13.33
C GLU A 201 -12.37 2.41 -14.46
N ARG A 202 -11.16 2.89 -14.72
CA ARG A 202 -10.26 2.35 -15.73
C ARG A 202 -9.79 0.93 -15.38
N ALA A 203 -9.54 0.64 -14.10
CA ALA A 203 -9.17 -0.71 -13.64
C ALA A 203 -10.34 -1.69 -13.84
N HIS A 204 -11.56 -1.29 -13.53
CA HIS A 204 -12.75 -2.11 -13.80
C HIS A 204 -12.96 -2.34 -15.27
N TYR A 205 -12.78 -1.32 -16.13
CA TYR A 205 -12.80 -1.49 -17.56
C TYR A 205 -11.71 -2.46 -18.06
N ALA A 206 -10.47 -2.33 -17.54
CA ALA A 206 -9.40 -3.26 -17.88
C ALA A 206 -9.72 -4.70 -17.47
N ALA A 207 -10.25 -4.90 -16.25
CA ALA A 207 -10.67 -6.21 -15.77
C ALA A 207 -11.73 -6.85 -16.68
N GLN A 208 -12.73 -6.08 -17.14
CA GLN A 208 -13.72 -6.54 -18.10
C GLN A 208 -13.07 -6.95 -19.43
N ARG A 209 -12.12 -6.15 -19.94
CA ARG A 209 -11.42 -6.45 -21.20
C ARG A 209 -10.57 -7.72 -21.09
N PHE A 210 -9.86 -7.91 -19.95
CA PHE A 210 -9.03 -9.10 -19.72
C PHE A 210 -9.90 -10.35 -19.53
N CYS A 211 -10.96 -10.29 -18.73
CA CYS A 211 -11.85 -11.42 -18.49
C CYS A 211 -12.74 -11.77 -19.69
N ALA A 212 -12.80 -10.92 -20.73
CA ALA A 212 -13.42 -11.29 -22.01
C ALA A 212 -12.51 -12.18 -22.90
N LEU A 213 -11.24 -12.34 -22.55
CA LEU A 213 -10.30 -13.23 -23.25
C LEU A 213 -10.55 -14.69 -22.85
N PRO A 214 -10.41 -15.65 -23.77
CA PRO A 214 -10.64 -17.06 -23.49
C PRO A 214 -9.73 -17.59 -22.37
N GLY A 215 -10.32 -18.18 -21.34
CA GLY A 215 -9.59 -18.80 -20.22
C GLY A 215 -8.97 -17.81 -19.21
N VAL A 216 -9.31 -16.52 -19.31
CA VAL A 216 -8.88 -15.51 -18.32
C VAL A 216 -10.03 -15.25 -17.34
N GLU A 217 -9.75 -15.33 -16.06
CA GLU A 217 -10.73 -15.10 -14.99
C GLU A 217 -10.14 -14.28 -13.82
N MET A 218 -10.98 -13.63 -13.03
CA MET A 218 -10.54 -12.97 -11.81
C MET A 218 -10.05 -13.98 -10.79
N VAL A 219 -8.95 -13.72 -10.10
CA VAL A 219 -8.46 -14.56 -8.98
C VAL A 219 -9.47 -14.61 -7.84
N ASN A 220 -10.20 -13.53 -7.61
CA ASN A 220 -11.27 -13.46 -6.62
C ASN A 220 -12.36 -12.47 -7.03
N THR A 221 -13.49 -12.52 -6.32
CA THR A 221 -14.66 -11.66 -6.55
C THR A 221 -14.77 -10.49 -5.55
N ALA A 222 -13.71 -10.21 -4.79
CA ALA A 222 -13.71 -9.08 -3.86
C ALA A 222 -13.78 -7.74 -4.63
N PRO A 223 -14.35 -6.70 -4.02
CA PRO A 223 -14.19 -5.34 -4.54
C PRO A 223 -12.71 -5.01 -4.64
N PHE A 224 -12.32 -4.30 -5.70
CA PHE A 224 -10.91 -3.93 -5.91
C PHE A 224 -10.76 -2.45 -6.28
N GLY A 225 -9.55 -1.93 -6.08
CA GLY A 225 -9.19 -0.55 -6.36
C GLY A 225 -8.70 -0.35 -7.80
N ASN A 226 -7.49 0.15 -7.91
CA ASN A 226 -6.80 0.39 -9.17
C ASN A 226 -5.90 -0.78 -9.61
N GLU A 227 -5.87 -1.85 -8.85
CA GLU A 227 -5.16 -3.10 -9.14
C GLU A 227 -6.11 -4.28 -9.01
N PHE A 228 -5.88 -5.31 -9.82
CA PHE A 228 -6.65 -6.55 -9.79
C PHE A 228 -5.79 -7.73 -10.25
N ALA A 229 -6.10 -8.92 -9.74
CA ALA A 229 -5.39 -10.15 -10.13
C ALA A 229 -6.26 -11.02 -11.03
N VAL A 230 -5.69 -11.49 -12.14
CA VAL A 230 -6.33 -12.45 -13.08
C VAL A 230 -5.53 -13.74 -13.15
N ARG A 231 -6.24 -14.85 -13.36
CA ARG A 231 -5.72 -16.16 -13.70
C ARG A 231 -5.74 -16.31 -15.22
N LEU A 232 -4.64 -16.79 -15.76
CA LEU A 232 -4.42 -16.98 -17.20
C LEU A 232 -4.48 -18.48 -17.54
N PRO A 233 -4.76 -18.86 -18.79
CA PRO A 233 -4.66 -20.25 -19.24
C PRO A 233 -3.21 -20.71 -19.49
N CYS A 234 -2.23 -19.87 -19.20
CA CYS A 234 -0.81 -20.17 -19.33
C CYS A 234 -0.02 -19.55 -18.17
N LYS A 235 1.27 -19.88 -18.03
CA LYS A 235 2.12 -19.22 -17.03
C LYS A 235 2.30 -17.74 -17.34
N ALA A 236 2.18 -16.89 -16.32
CA ALA A 236 2.28 -15.44 -16.47
C ALA A 236 3.66 -14.99 -17.02
N TYR A 237 4.73 -15.67 -16.64
CA TYR A 237 6.08 -15.41 -17.18
C TYR A 237 6.17 -15.71 -18.69
N ASP A 238 5.50 -16.76 -19.19
CA ASP A 238 5.51 -17.09 -20.61
C ASP A 238 4.80 -16.02 -21.42
N LEU A 239 3.65 -15.52 -20.94
CA LEU A 239 2.94 -14.39 -21.53
C LEU A 239 3.81 -13.13 -21.59
N ILE A 240 4.44 -12.76 -20.44
CA ILE A 240 5.33 -11.60 -20.36
C ILE A 240 6.48 -11.73 -21.37
N ASN A 241 7.13 -12.90 -21.44
CA ASN A 241 8.26 -13.13 -22.34
C ASN A 241 7.86 -13.04 -23.83
N ARG A 242 6.60 -13.39 -24.19
CA ARG A 242 6.08 -13.23 -25.56
C ARG A 242 5.79 -11.75 -25.91
N LEU A 243 5.41 -10.94 -24.92
CA LEU A 243 5.03 -9.54 -25.12
C LEU A 243 6.20 -8.55 -24.94
N LEU A 244 7.18 -8.87 -24.12
CA LEU A 244 8.33 -8.01 -23.81
C LEU A 244 9.11 -7.57 -25.08
N PRO A 245 9.41 -8.44 -26.08
CA PRO A 245 10.06 -8.02 -27.32
C PRO A 245 9.21 -7.05 -28.15
N LYS A 246 7.90 -7.02 -27.94
CA LYS A 246 6.96 -6.10 -28.59
C LYS A 246 6.79 -4.78 -27.80
N GLY A 247 7.52 -4.61 -26.68
CA GLY A 247 7.47 -3.43 -25.84
C GLY A 247 6.32 -3.40 -24.83
N TYR A 248 5.66 -4.54 -24.55
CA TYR A 248 4.53 -4.62 -23.63
C TYR A 248 4.82 -5.46 -22.40
N VAL A 249 4.42 -4.96 -21.23
CA VAL A 249 4.46 -5.68 -19.95
C VAL A 249 3.05 -5.64 -19.37
N PRO A 250 2.26 -6.73 -19.46
CA PRO A 250 0.83 -6.72 -19.14
C PRO A 250 0.54 -6.65 -17.64
N GLY A 251 1.53 -6.93 -16.78
CA GLY A 251 1.39 -6.91 -15.33
C GLY A 251 2.54 -7.63 -14.63
N PHE A 252 2.34 -7.87 -13.33
CA PHE A 252 3.33 -8.50 -12.47
C PHE A 252 2.98 -9.98 -12.23
N PRO A 253 3.91 -10.95 -12.45
CA PRO A 253 3.67 -12.38 -12.25
C PRO A 253 3.62 -12.72 -10.76
N LEU A 254 2.47 -13.16 -10.25
CA LEU A 254 2.28 -13.44 -8.83
C LEU A 254 3.05 -14.68 -8.35
N GLY A 255 3.30 -15.65 -9.23
CA GLY A 255 4.13 -16.83 -8.94
C GLY A 255 5.57 -16.51 -8.51
N ARG A 256 6.01 -15.26 -8.66
CA ARG A 256 7.30 -14.80 -8.11
C ARG A 256 7.37 -14.87 -6.58
N TYR A 257 6.24 -14.71 -5.91
CA TYR A 257 6.16 -14.62 -4.44
C TYR A 257 5.14 -15.55 -3.80
N TYR A 258 4.25 -16.13 -4.61
CA TYR A 258 3.17 -16.98 -4.11
C TYR A 258 3.18 -18.33 -4.79
N GLU A 259 3.23 -19.38 -4.01
CA GLU A 259 3.11 -20.75 -4.50
C GLU A 259 1.73 -20.97 -5.16
N ASN A 260 1.69 -21.81 -6.21
CA ASN A 260 0.47 -22.12 -6.97
C ASN A 260 -0.21 -20.92 -7.66
N MET A 261 0.55 -19.84 -7.93
CA MET A 261 0.09 -18.65 -8.67
C MET A 261 0.96 -18.35 -9.89
N ASP A 262 1.62 -19.35 -10.49
CA ASP A 262 2.45 -19.20 -11.68
C ASP A 262 1.66 -18.70 -12.90
N ASP A 263 0.35 -18.99 -12.93
CA ASP A 263 -0.61 -18.57 -13.95
C ASP A 263 -1.33 -17.27 -13.59
N CYS A 264 -0.97 -16.62 -12.47
CA CYS A 264 -1.65 -15.41 -12.02
C CYS A 264 -0.84 -14.15 -12.31
N LEU A 265 -1.54 -13.13 -12.80
CA LEU A 265 -0.99 -11.82 -13.17
C LEU A 265 -1.69 -10.72 -12.36
N LEU A 266 -0.92 -9.87 -11.68
CA LEU A 266 -1.42 -8.63 -11.09
C LEU A 266 -1.35 -7.51 -12.12
N VAL A 267 -2.48 -6.88 -12.41
CA VAL A 267 -2.62 -5.76 -13.34
C VAL A 267 -2.86 -4.49 -12.56
N ALA A 268 -2.09 -3.43 -12.85
CA ALA A 268 -2.23 -2.11 -12.26
C ALA A 268 -2.64 -1.09 -13.32
N VAL A 269 -3.61 -0.25 -12.97
CA VAL A 269 -4.16 0.79 -13.85
C VAL A 269 -4.24 2.10 -13.08
N THR A 270 -3.86 3.19 -13.73
CA THR A 270 -3.90 4.53 -13.13
C THR A 270 -4.70 5.50 -13.99
N GLU A 271 -4.87 6.71 -13.51
CA GLU A 271 -5.47 7.82 -14.25
C GLU A 271 -4.72 8.16 -15.55
N LYS A 272 -3.48 7.71 -15.69
CA LYS A 272 -2.66 7.93 -16.89
C LYS A 272 -2.85 6.84 -17.96
N THR A 273 -3.48 5.72 -17.62
CA THR A 273 -3.73 4.62 -18.54
C THR A 273 -4.99 4.91 -19.35
N GLU A 274 -4.85 5.31 -20.61
CA GLU A 274 -6.01 5.64 -21.43
C GLU A 274 -6.83 4.39 -21.83
N PRO A 275 -8.16 4.51 -22.04
CA PRO A 275 -8.99 3.37 -22.45
C PRO A 275 -8.52 2.70 -23.74
N ALA A 276 -7.94 3.47 -24.68
CA ALA A 276 -7.36 2.93 -25.91
C ALA A 276 -6.15 2.02 -25.61
N ASP A 277 -5.29 2.40 -24.68
CA ASP A 277 -4.11 1.60 -24.28
C ASP A 277 -4.54 0.30 -23.61
N ILE A 278 -5.61 0.35 -22.80
CA ILE A 278 -6.22 -0.84 -22.20
C ILE A 278 -6.72 -1.79 -23.29
N GLY A 279 -7.40 -1.26 -24.33
CA GLY A 279 -7.85 -2.03 -25.47
C GLY A 279 -6.69 -2.72 -26.19
N ILE A 280 -5.66 -1.96 -26.53
CA ILE A 280 -4.43 -2.48 -27.18
C ILE A 280 -3.78 -3.57 -26.31
N MET A 281 -3.63 -3.33 -25.01
CA MET A 281 -3.04 -4.31 -24.11
C MET A 281 -3.86 -5.61 -24.08
N ALA A 282 -5.18 -5.52 -23.99
CA ALA A 282 -6.04 -6.70 -24.01
C ALA A 282 -5.94 -7.48 -25.34
N GLU A 283 -5.87 -6.80 -26.48
CA GLU A 283 -5.66 -7.43 -27.80
C GLU A 283 -4.27 -8.11 -27.87
N MET A 284 -3.22 -7.45 -27.39
CA MET A 284 -1.87 -8.01 -27.35
C MET A 284 -1.80 -9.25 -26.47
N VAL A 285 -2.45 -9.23 -25.31
CA VAL A 285 -2.56 -10.39 -24.42
C VAL A 285 -3.34 -11.51 -25.12
N GLY A 286 -4.52 -11.23 -25.67
CA GLY A 286 -5.33 -12.23 -26.37
C GLY A 286 -4.63 -12.89 -27.56
N GLY A 287 -3.83 -12.13 -28.31
CA GLY A 287 -3.01 -12.66 -29.42
C GLY A 287 -1.76 -13.43 -28.96
N ALA A 288 -1.44 -13.41 -27.66
CA ALA A 288 -0.27 -14.09 -27.08
C ALA A 288 -0.64 -15.27 -26.16
N LEU A 289 -1.92 -15.41 -25.78
CA LEU A 289 -2.43 -16.59 -25.06
C LEU A 289 -2.50 -17.80 -25.98
#